data_9dec8bfc1d83a0084dcc0f4728cef1cf
#
_entry.id   9dec8bfc1d83a0084dcc0f4728cef1cf
#
_cell.length_a   1.000
_cell.length_b   1.000
_cell.length_c   1.000
_cell.angle_alpha   90.00
_cell.angle_beta   90.00
_cell.angle_gamma   90.00
#
_symmetry.space_group_name_H-M   'P 1'
#
loop_
_entity.id
_entity.type
_entity.pdbx_description
1 polymer ?
#
loop_
_entity_poly.entity_id
_entity_poly.type
_entity_poly.pdbx_seq_one_letter_code
_entity_poly.pdbx_strand_id
1 'polypeptide(L)'
;MSEPIRVPSGRRIGLRVAAVLAVLTALRLAFLAWGGLDLSPDEAHYWEWSRRLDLSYYSKGPVVAYLIAGLTTVLGVSAFGIRMGAVGLSILGAWGLYRLGRELYGRPEPGALAVVGLQLTPLVWAGSLLMTIDPPFVVAWTLGLWAAHRALAGGGDGAWLLLGLAVGMGSLAKYTMLFALPGLVLYLWLAPERRPSLRSRGPVLAVLAALIALSPVLVWNARTGWVSARHVASQGRGGGLALEHLVEFLGSQLLVLTPLVAALLGWGLWVGVREGFVRGREPYRFLLAFAAPVLGFYLVVALQGKVQANWPAAAYPPLALATAGLLLERRTGRAGTPSRVQTRLLIAAAAVALGASALGHVIDHLGLPRQLDPTTRLRGWAELGQAVGMTIERMPDARQTFLVSSRYQVASELAFYTPGRPPAYNFNLGRRLNQYDFWAGPNSRLGWDAVYVEEGADPLDPRVQAAFARVDPPIVLEITRGGRVIRAFSLHRAYGFRGAPLPTRRTRY
;
A
#
# COMPACT_ATOMS: atom_id res chain seq x y z
N MET A 1 44.46 8.72 -31.20
CA MET A 1 43.72 9.73 -30.44
C MET A 1 42.35 9.16 -30.19
N SER A 2 42.10 8.66 -28.95
CA SER A 2 40.79 8.18 -28.54
C SER A 2 39.99 9.38 -28.04
N GLU A 3 38.82 9.66 -28.65
CA GLU A 3 37.90 10.68 -28.17
C GLU A 3 37.55 10.44 -26.68
N PRO A 4 37.57 11.50 -25.84
CA PRO A 4 37.18 11.37 -24.44
C PRO A 4 35.69 11.01 -24.37
N ILE A 5 35.35 9.89 -23.75
CA ILE A 5 33.99 9.46 -23.48
C ILE A 5 33.33 10.60 -22.65
N ARG A 6 32.44 11.35 -23.28
CA ARG A 6 31.67 12.43 -22.63
C ARG A 6 30.75 11.80 -21.57
N VAL A 7 31.15 11.88 -20.29
CA VAL A 7 30.25 11.58 -19.17
C VAL A 7 29.04 12.51 -19.26
N PRO A 8 27.82 12.00 -19.37
CA PRO A 8 26.64 12.85 -19.46
C PRO A 8 26.58 13.75 -18.23
N SER A 9 26.39 15.06 -18.41
CA SER A 9 26.22 15.98 -17.29
C SER A 9 25.05 15.50 -16.40
N GLY A 10 25.15 15.62 -15.06
CA GLY A 10 24.13 15.15 -14.14
C GLY A 10 22.72 15.69 -14.47
N ARG A 11 22.63 16.85 -15.14
CA ARG A 11 21.40 17.44 -15.69
C ARG A 11 20.77 16.55 -16.77
N ARG A 12 21.59 15.99 -17.68
CA ARG A 12 21.08 15.08 -18.76
C ARG A 12 20.50 13.79 -18.21
N ILE A 13 21.10 13.22 -17.17
CA ILE A 13 20.59 12.01 -16.52
C ILE A 13 19.26 12.33 -15.80
N GLY A 14 19.17 13.42 -15.06
CA GLY A 14 17.92 13.88 -14.44
C GLY A 14 16.79 14.05 -15.46
N LEU A 15 17.07 14.68 -16.61
CA LEU A 15 16.08 14.82 -17.70
C LEU A 15 15.62 13.48 -18.27
N ARG A 16 16.53 12.51 -18.44
CA ARG A 16 16.17 11.15 -18.89
C ARG A 16 15.28 10.44 -17.89
N VAL A 17 15.59 10.52 -16.59
CA VAL A 17 14.74 9.94 -15.54
C VAL A 17 13.35 10.62 -15.55
N ALA A 18 13.30 11.94 -15.65
CA ALA A 18 12.04 12.68 -15.74
C ALA A 18 11.21 12.26 -16.97
N ALA A 19 11.86 12.07 -18.14
CA ALA A 19 11.18 11.62 -19.35
C ALA A 19 10.61 10.17 -19.17
N VAL A 20 11.38 9.26 -18.59
CA VAL A 20 10.89 7.90 -18.30
C VAL A 20 9.70 7.95 -17.33
N LEU A 21 9.80 8.73 -16.24
CA LEU A 21 8.70 8.89 -15.29
C LEU A 21 7.47 9.52 -15.96
N ALA A 22 7.64 10.49 -16.85
CA ALA A 22 6.53 11.10 -17.61
C ALA A 22 5.82 10.08 -18.49
N VAL A 23 6.57 9.23 -19.21
CA VAL A 23 6.00 8.15 -20.03
C VAL A 23 5.25 7.15 -19.16
N LEU A 24 5.85 6.65 -18.06
CA LEU A 24 5.19 5.71 -17.17
C LEU A 24 3.95 6.32 -16.53
N THR A 25 4.00 7.61 -16.18
CA THR A 25 2.84 8.33 -15.63
C THR A 25 1.73 8.45 -16.68
N ALA A 26 2.06 8.80 -17.92
CA ALA A 26 1.09 8.86 -19.01
C ALA A 26 0.40 7.51 -19.26
N LEU A 27 1.17 6.40 -19.25
CA LEU A 27 0.62 5.05 -19.36
C LEU A 27 -0.31 4.70 -18.20
N ARG A 28 0.03 5.08 -16.95
CA ARG A 28 -0.82 4.88 -15.77
C ARG A 28 -2.11 5.68 -15.86
N LEU A 29 -2.02 6.94 -16.26
CA LEU A 29 -3.20 7.79 -16.44
C LEU A 29 -4.11 7.25 -17.56
N ALA A 30 -3.54 6.83 -18.67
CA ALA A 30 -4.27 6.18 -19.76
C ALA A 30 -4.99 4.92 -19.26
N PHE A 31 -4.31 4.08 -18.50
CA PHE A 31 -4.90 2.88 -17.91
C PHE A 31 -6.02 3.21 -16.92
N LEU A 32 -5.85 4.20 -16.06
CA LEU A 32 -6.90 4.62 -15.13
C LEU A 32 -8.13 5.21 -15.85
N ALA A 33 -7.92 5.87 -16.99
CA ALA A 33 -9.01 6.46 -17.78
C ALA A 33 -9.80 5.41 -18.58
N TRP A 34 -9.13 4.38 -19.10
CA TRP A 34 -9.74 3.42 -20.05
C TRP A 34 -9.72 1.97 -19.59
N GLY A 35 -8.99 1.62 -18.52
CA GLY A 35 -8.79 0.24 -18.08
C GLY A 35 -10.00 -0.45 -17.44
N GLY A 36 -11.06 0.29 -17.10
CA GLY A 36 -12.34 -0.27 -16.62
C GLY A 36 -12.27 -1.10 -15.34
N LEU A 37 -11.26 -0.88 -14.47
CA LEU A 37 -11.15 -1.57 -13.19
C LEU A 37 -11.91 -0.82 -12.09
N ASP A 38 -12.79 -1.54 -11.41
CA ASP A 38 -13.45 -1.07 -10.20
C ASP A 38 -12.44 -0.78 -9.08
N LEU A 39 -12.87 -0.08 -8.04
CA LEU A 39 -12.06 0.05 -6.83
C LEU A 39 -11.78 -1.33 -6.22
N SER A 40 -10.66 -1.45 -5.54
CA SER A 40 -10.47 -2.56 -4.63
C SER A 40 -11.30 -2.35 -3.36
N PRO A 41 -11.70 -3.42 -2.65
CA PRO A 41 -12.44 -3.29 -1.40
C PRO A 41 -11.76 -2.40 -0.35
N ASP A 42 -10.44 -2.35 -0.34
CA ASP A 42 -9.70 -1.46 0.56
C ASP A 42 -9.80 0.00 0.10
N GLU A 43 -9.72 0.31 -1.21
CA GLU A 43 -9.93 1.66 -1.75
C GLU A 43 -11.34 2.17 -1.44
N ALA A 44 -12.36 1.35 -1.67
CA ALA A 44 -13.75 1.68 -1.36
C ALA A 44 -13.93 1.91 0.15
N HIS A 45 -13.26 1.11 1.00
CA HIS A 45 -13.29 1.29 2.45
C HIS A 45 -12.60 2.58 2.90
N TYR A 46 -11.46 2.94 2.32
CA TYR A 46 -10.78 4.21 2.61
C TYR A 46 -11.56 5.42 2.05
N TRP A 47 -12.30 5.24 0.96
CA TRP A 47 -13.24 6.27 0.52
C TRP A 47 -14.41 6.44 1.50
N GLU A 48 -14.97 5.37 2.08
CA GLU A 48 -15.94 5.49 3.16
C GLU A 48 -15.39 6.25 4.38
N TRP A 49 -14.10 6.06 4.71
CA TRP A 49 -13.43 6.84 5.74
C TRP A 49 -13.35 8.32 5.36
N SER A 50 -13.06 8.62 4.09
CA SER A 50 -12.94 10.00 3.60
C SER A 50 -14.26 10.80 3.68
N ARG A 51 -15.40 10.12 3.71
CA ARG A 51 -16.71 10.73 3.95
C ARG A 51 -16.99 11.06 5.43
N ARG A 52 -16.20 10.51 6.33
CA ARG A 52 -16.36 10.62 7.78
C ARG A 52 -14.99 10.84 8.40
N LEU A 53 -14.42 12.03 8.10
CA LEU A 53 -13.07 12.36 8.55
C LEU A 53 -12.98 12.35 10.07
N ASP A 54 -11.96 11.65 10.60
CA ASP A 54 -11.66 11.52 12.00
C ASP A 54 -10.14 11.59 12.21
N LEU A 55 -9.70 11.74 13.45
CA LEU A 55 -8.29 11.83 13.83
C LEU A 55 -7.53 10.52 13.60
N SER A 56 -8.22 9.39 13.58
CA SER A 56 -7.70 8.06 13.24
C SER A 56 -8.85 7.10 12.93
N TYR A 57 -8.50 5.87 12.55
CA TYR A 57 -9.45 4.79 12.29
C TYR A 57 -8.99 3.51 12.98
N TYR A 58 -9.90 2.53 13.10
CA TYR A 58 -9.66 1.28 13.81
C TYR A 58 -8.33 0.62 13.53
N SER A 59 -7.95 0.47 12.27
CA SER A 59 -6.78 -0.33 11.88
C SER A 59 -5.58 0.48 11.38
N LYS A 60 -5.76 1.76 11.05
CA LYS A 60 -4.77 2.62 10.38
C LYS A 60 -4.97 4.08 10.76
N GLY A 61 -3.93 4.89 10.54
CA GLY A 61 -4.06 6.34 10.68
C GLY A 61 -4.83 7.01 9.52
N PRO A 62 -5.07 8.33 9.60
CA PRO A 62 -6.05 9.03 8.77
C PRO A 62 -5.54 9.51 7.41
N VAL A 63 -4.24 9.43 7.12
CA VAL A 63 -3.64 10.07 5.93
C VAL A 63 -4.30 9.64 4.63
N VAL A 64 -4.61 8.34 4.46
CA VAL A 64 -5.24 7.86 3.23
C VAL A 64 -6.64 8.47 3.05
N ALA A 65 -7.42 8.59 4.12
CA ALA A 65 -8.75 9.20 4.08
C ALA A 65 -8.67 10.68 3.75
N TYR A 66 -7.74 11.43 4.35
CA TYR A 66 -7.53 12.85 4.08
C TYR A 66 -7.11 13.11 2.63
N LEU A 67 -6.21 12.27 2.09
CA LEU A 67 -5.79 12.38 0.69
C LEU A 67 -6.96 12.10 -0.26
N ILE A 68 -7.74 11.05 -0.01
CA ILE A 68 -8.92 10.73 -0.82
C ILE A 68 -9.96 11.86 -0.73
N ALA A 69 -10.25 12.39 0.46
CA ALA A 69 -11.17 13.50 0.64
C ALA A 69 -10.74 14.72 -0.17
N GLY A 70 -9.47 15.16 -0.04
CA GLY A 70 -8.95 16.30 -0.79
C GLY A 70 -9.00 16.08 -2.30
N LEU A 71 -8.61 14.90 -2.78
CA LEU A 71 -8.62 14.59 -4.22
C LEU A 71 -10.03 14.51 -4.79
N THR A 72 -10.96 13.87 -4.09
CA THR A 72 -12.34 13.75 -4.57
C THR A 72 -13.11 15.07 -4.51
N THR A 73 -12.71 16.00 -3.65
CA THR A 73 -13.24 17.37 -3.65
C THR A 73 -12.84 18.12 -4.91
N VAL A 74 -11.60 17.92 -5.41
CA VAL A 74 -11.07 18.62 -6.58
C VAL A 74 -11.42 17.91 -7.90
N LEU A 75 -11.30 16.59 -7.93
CA LEU A 75 -11.39 15.77 -9.15
C LEU A 75 -12.75 15.05 -9.30
N GLY A 76 -13.65 15.23 -8.34
CA GLY A 76 -14.91 14.50 -8.29
C GLY A 76 -14.76 13.07 -7.73
N VAL A 77 -15.90 12.52 -7.27
CA VAL A 77 -15.96 11.18 -6.68
C VAL A 77 -16.03 10.13 -7.79
N SER A 78 -14.87 9.57 -8.12
CA SER A 78 -14.70 8.50 -9.11
C SER A 78 -13.48 7.65 -8.75
N ALA A 79 -13.39 6.44 -9.31
CA ALA A 79 -12.19 5.59 -9.15
C ALA A 79 -10.94 6.31 -9.68
N PHE A 80 -11.06 7.05 -10.78
CA PHE A 80 -9.99 7.88 -11.32
C PHE A 80 -9.54 8.95 -10.32
N GLY A 81 -10.48 9.76 -9.78
CA GLY A 81 -10.18 10.83 -8.82
C GLY A 81 -9.48 10.32 -7.57
N ILE A 82 -9.91 9.17 -7.02
CA ILE A 82 -9.29 8.52 -5.87
C ILE A 82 -7.85 8.09 -6.19
N ARG A 83 -7.62 7.43 -7.33
CA ARG A 83 -6.34 6.83 -7.72
C ARG A 83 -5.30 7.84 -8.17
N MET A 84 -5.69 9.05 -8.54
CA MET A 84 -4.76 10.13 -8.86
C MET A 84 -3.75 10.41 -7.74
N GLY A 85 -4.15 10.17 -6.48
CA GLY A 85 -3.25 10.27 -5.33
C GLY A 85 -2.07 9.31 -5.39
N ALA A 86 -2.31 8.05 -5.74
CA ALA A 86 -1.26 7.05 -5.87
C ALA A 86 -0.27 7.39 -6.98
N VAL A 87 -0.77 7.89 -8.12
CA VAL A 87 0.07 8.35 -9.24
C VAL A 87 0.98 9.50 -8.81
N GLY A 88 0.43 10.54 -8.18
CA GLY A 88 1.20 11.69 -7.69
C GLY A 88 2.25 11.31 -6.63
N LEU A 89 1.87 10.45 -5.69
CA LEU A 89 2.76 9.94 -4.66
C LEU A 89 3.90 9.09 -5.25
N SER A 90 3.63 8.30 -6.30
CA SER A 90 4.67 7.54 -6.99
C SER A 90 5.76 8.44 -7.59
N ILE A 91 5.38 9.58 -8.17
CA ILE A 91 6.32 10.58 -8.70
C ILE A 91 7.15 11.19 -7.56
N LEU A 92 6.50 11.57 -6.47
CA LEU A 92 7.16 12.16 -5.31
C LEU A 92 8.15 11.19 -4.65
N GLY A 93 7.76 9.90 -4.51
CA GLY A 93 8.64 8.85 -4.00
C GLY A 93 9.84 8.60 -4.92
N ALA A 94 9.64 8.56 -6.24
CA ALA A 94 10.72 8.44 -7.23
C ALA A 94 11.69 9.63 -7.16
N TRP A 95 11.18 10.85 -7.03
CA TRP A 95 11.99 12.04 -6.83
C TRP A 95 12.84 11.96 -5.55
N GLY A 96 12.23 11.60 -4.42
CA GLY A 96 12.95 11.44 -3.15
C GLY A 96 14.05 10.39 -3.22
N LEU A 97 13.77 9.24 -3.87
CA LEU A 97 14.75 8.16 -4.08
C LEU A 97 15.93 8.60 -4.97
N TYR A 98 15.63 9.33 -6.05
CA TYR A 98 16.64 9.92 -6.92
C TYR A 98 17.54 10.88 -6.17
N ARG A 99 16.94 11.79 -5.35
CA ARG A 99 17.68 12.76 -4.52
C ARG A 99 18.56 12.08 -3.51
N LEU A 100 18.04 11.09 -2.78
CA LEU A 100 18.81 10.30 -1.83
C LEU A 100 20.00 9.61 -2.51
N GLY A 101 19.78 8.95 -3.65
CA GLY A 101 20.85 8.28 -4.39
C GLY A 101 21.93 9.25 -4.87
N ARG A 102 21.53 10.41 -5.39
CA ARG A 102 22.46 11.44 -5.84
C ARG A 102 23.33 11.99 -4.70
N GLU A 103 22.76 12.20 -3.51
CA GLU A 103 23.50 12.74 -2.37
C GLU A 103 24.41 11.67 -1.74
N LEU A 104 23.95 10.44 -1.58
CA LEU A 104 24.74 9.34 -1.02
C LEU A 104 25.96 8.97 -1.85
N TYR A 105 25.82 8.99 -3.18
CA TYR A 105 26.90 8.55 -4.09
C TYR A 105 27.67 9.70 -4.73
N GLY A 106 27.27 10.95 -4.50
CA GLY A 106 27.86 12.12 -5.15
C GLY A 106 27.64 12.17 -6.68
N ARG A 107 26.81 11.30 -7.22
CA ARG A 107 26.53 11.15 -8.67
C ARG A 107 25.09 10.64 -8.89
N PRO A 108 24.45 10.99 -10.03
CA PRO A 108 23.03 10.72 -10.25
C PRO A 108 22.70 9.29 -10.70
N GLU A 109 23.66 8.52 -11.22
CA GLU A 109 23.43 7.22 -11.88
C GLU A 109 22.82 6.17 -10.93
N PRO A 110 23.29 6.01 -9.66
CA PRO A 110 22.69 5.04 -8.76
C PRO A 110 21.22 5.36 -8.46
N GLY A 111 20.90 6.63 -8.21
CA GLY A 111 19.53 7.08 -8.03
C GLY A 111 18.67 6.84 -9.26
N ALA A 112 19.18 7.14 -10.44
CA ALA A 112 18.48 6.90 -11.71
C ALA A 112 18.18 5.42 -11.95
N LEU A 113 19.17 4.54 -11.74
CA LEU A 113 19.00 3.10 -11.92
C LEU A 113 18.02 2.50 -10.91
N ALA A 114 18.10 2.91 -9.64
CA ALA A 114 17.19 2.44 -8.60
C ALA A 114 15.73 2.87 -8.86
N VAL A 115 15.54 4.14 -9.26
CA VAL A 115 14.19 4.67 -9.58
C VAL A 115 13.60 3.90 -10.77
N VAL A 116 14.31 3.84 -11.90
CA VAL A 116 13.79 3.16 -13.09
C VAL A 116 13.55 1.68 -12.81
N GLY A 117 14.50 1.00 -12.14
CA GLY A 117 14.37 -0.41 -11.80
C GLY A 117 13.13 -0.72 -10.97
N LEU A 118 12.85 0.07 -9.92
CA LEU A 118 11.69 -0.12 -9.08
C LEU A 118 10.38 0.26 -9.78
N GLN A 119 10.36 1.37 -10.54
CA GLN A 119 9.16 1.86 -11.22
C GLN A 119 8.61 0.87 -12.28
N LEU A 120 9.45 -0.04 -12.77
CA LEU A 120 9.07 -1.07 -13.73
C LEU A 120 8.52 -2.34 -13.06
N THR A 121 8.72 -2.53 -11.74
CA THR A 121 8.24 -3.73 -11.04
C THR A 121 6.72 -3.75 -10.89
N PRO A 122 6.08 -4.93 -10.92
CA PRO A 122 4.65 -5.08 -10.64
C PRO A 122 4.23 -4.45 -9.30
N LEU A 123 5.07 -4.56 -8.26
CA LEU A 123 4.81 -3.97 -6.94
C LEU A 123 4.60 -2.45 -7.02
N VAL A 124 5.56 -1.74 -7.62
CA VAL A 124 5.50 -0.28 -7.71
C VAL A 124 4.47 0.15 -8.76
N TRP A 125 4.31 -0.64 -9.82
CA TRP A 125 3.27 -0.39 -10.82
C TRP A 125 1.88 -0.43 -10.18
N ALA A 126 1.52 -1.52 -9.49
CA ALA A 126 0.24 -1.65 -8.78
C ALA A 126 0.08 -0.60 -7.67
N GLY A 127 1.14 -0.38 -6.85
CA GLY A 127 1.14 0.63 -5.81
C GLY A 127 1.01 2.07 -6.32
N SER A 128 1.31 2.32 -7.60
CA SER A 128 1.10 3.63 -8.25
C SER A 128 -0.28 3.80 -8.88
N LEU A 129 -1.08 2.72 -8.95
CA LEU A 129 -2.44 2.73 -9.48
C LEU A 129 -3.50 2.64 -8.38
N LEU A 130 -3.21 1.96 -7.27
CA LEU A 130 -4.16 1.72 -6.18
C LEU A 130 -3.93 2.71 -5.04
N MET A 131 -4.96 3.47 -4.69
CA MET A 131 -4.89 4.42 -3.57
C MET A 131 -5.14 3.70 -2.24
N THR A 132 -4.09 3.16 -1.68
CA THR A 132 -4.06 2.50 -0.38
C THR A 132 -3.17 3.26 0.62
N ILE A 133 -2.93 2.67 1.77
CA ILE A 133 -2.01 3.20 2.78
C ILE A 133 -0.53 3.13 2.36
N ASP A 134 -0.18 2.28 1.38
CA ASP A 134 1.21 2.03 1.00
C ASP A 134 1.84 3.18 0.21
N PRO A 135 1.19 3.81 -0.80
CA PRO A 135 1.78 4.95 -1.50
C PRO A 135 2.23 6.09 -0.57
N PRO A 136 1.40 6.65 0.33
CA PRO A 136 1.85 7.70 1.23
C PRO A 136 2.92 7.23 2.23
N PHE A 137 2.84 5.97 2.67
CA PHE A 137 3.85 5.37 3.54
C PHE A 137 5.23 5.28 2.86
N VAL A 138 5.32 4.71 1.65
CA VAL A 138 6.58 4.54 0.92
C VAL A 138 7.22 5.89 0.58
N VAL A 139 6.41 6.90 0.25
CA VAL A 139 6.89 8.27 0.05
C VAL A 139 7.48 8.82 1.33
N ALA A 140 6.75 8.75 2.45
CA ALA A 140 7.23 9.23 3.74
C ALA A 140 8.50 8.49 4.18
N TRP A 141 8.57 7.17 3.96
CA TRP A 141 9.77 6.37 4.20
C TRP A 141 10.96 6.87 3.39
N THR A 142 10.80 7.06 2.08
CA THR A 142 11.88 7.49 1.19
C THR A 142 12.37 8.90 1.51
N LEU A 143 11.45 9.83 1.78
CA LEU A 143 11.77 11.19 2.22
C LEU A 143 12.42 11.19 3.61
N GLY A 144 11.95 10.31 4.51
CA GLY A 144 12.55 10.10 5.84
C GLY A 144 13.99 9.62 5.76
N LEU A 145 14.29 8.66 4.87
CA LEU A 145 15.67 8.22 4.60
C LEU A 145 16.54 9.38 4.08
N TRP A 146 16.02 10.16 3.13
CA TRP A 146 16.75 11.31 2.61
C TRP A 146 17.00 12.37 3.69
N ALA A 147 16.00 12.67 4.50
CA ALA A 147 16.11 13.58 5.64
C ALA A 147 17.09 13.07 6.70
N ALA A 148 17.03 11.77 7.06
CA ALA A 148 17.93 11.12 8.00
C ALA A 148 19.39 11.20 7.53
N HIS A 149 19.66 10.91 6.25
CA HIS A 149 21.00 11.06 5.68
C HIS A 149 21.52 12.49 5.87
N ARG A 150 20.71 13.48 5.50
CA ARG A 150 21.09 14.90 5.62
C ARG A 150 21.29 15.34 7.07
N ALA A 151 20.35 14.96 7.95
CA ALA A 151 20.41 15.31 9.37
C ALA A 151 21.70 14.78 10.03
N LEU A 152 22.06 13.54 9.75
CA LEU A 152 23.24 12.88 10.29
C LEU A 152 24.55 13.33 9.61
N ALA A 153 24.47 13.94 8.42
CA ALA A 153 25.60 14.55 7.71
C ALA A 153 25.82 16.04 8.07
N GLY A 154 25.10 16.60 9.05
CA GLY A 154 25.23 17.99 9.44
C GLY A 154 24.33 18.97 8.68
N GLY A 155 23.24 18.48 8.09
CA GLY A 155 22.29 19.28 7.29
C GLY A 155 21.40 20.26 8.08
N GLY A 156 21.69 20.50 9.37
CA GLY A 156 21.02 21.48 10.21
C GLY A 156 19.60 21.09 10.62
N ASP A 157 18.92 22.02 11.31
CA ASP A 157 17.61 21.79 11.94
C ASP A 157 16.51 21.44 10.95
N GLY A 158 16.54 22.01 9.74
CA GLY A 158 15.55 21.72 8.70
C GLY A 158 15.54 20.25 8.26
N ALA A 159 16.70 19.58 8.23
CA ALA A 159 16.77 18.15 7.91
C ALA A 159 16.19 17.30 9.06
N TRP A 160 16.41 17.68 10.31
CA TRP A 160 15.83 17.01 11.47
C TRP A 160 14.31 17.20 11.55
N LEU A 161 13.80 18.41 11.28
CA LEU A 161 12.37 18.67 11.21
C LEU A 161 11.71 17.84 10.10
N LEU A 162 12.33 17.77 8.91
CA LEU A 162 11.82 16.95 7.81
C LEU A 162 11.82 15.46 8.17
N LEU A 163 12.86 14.97 8.88
CA LEU A 163 12.90 13.59 9.38
C LEU A 163 11.73 13.31 10.33
N GLY A 164 11.52 14.20 11.31
CA GLY A 164 10.41 14.07 12.26
C GLY A 164 9.04 14.08 11.58
N LEU A 165 8.82 15.02 10.67
CA LEU A 165 7.58 15.10 9.89
C LEU A 165 7.38 13.84 9.03
N ALA A 166 8.42 13.34 8.36
CA ALA A 166 8.34 12.13 7.55
C ALA A 166 7.99 10.91 8.41
N VAL A 167 8.63 10.76 9.58
CA VAL A 167 8.30 9.65 10.52
C VAL A 167 6.88 9.79 11.04
N GLY A 168 6.46 10.98 11.45
CA GLY A 168 5.11 11.23 11.95
C GLY A 168 4.04 10.96 10.88
N MET A 169 4.14 11.63 9.73
CA MET A 169 3.19 11.47 8.61
C MET A 169 3.17 10.04 8.05
N GLY A 170 4.35 9.41 7.94
CA GLY A 170 4.46 8.01 7.53
C GLY A 170 3.77 7.06 8.52
N SER A 171 3.86 7.34 9.82
CA SER A 171 3.17 6.56 10.86
C SER A 171 1.65 6.78 10.84
N LEU A 172 1.18 7.99 10.44
CA LEU A 172 -0.25 8.23 10.17
C LEU A 172 -0.75 7.47 8.92
N ALA A 173 0.12 7.08 8.00
CA ALA A 173 -0.23 6.20 6.89
C ALA A 173 -0.15 4.72 7.32
N LYS A 174 0.98 4.30 7.89
CA LYS A 174 1.22 2.91 8.27
C LYS A 174 2.19 2.83 9.46
N TYR A 175 1.78 2.18 10.55
CA TYR A 175 2.57 2.10 11.79
C TYR A 175 3.95 1.43 11.61
N THR A 176 4.14 0.66 10.55
CA THR A 176 5.45 0.10 10.19
C THR A 176 6.51 1.16 9.84
N MET A 177 6.13 2.44 9.71
CA MET A 177 7.08 3.55 9.66
C MET A 177 8.01 3.60 10.87
N LEU A 178 7.58 3.10 12.02
CA LEU A 178 8.40 2.99 13.23
C LEU A 178 9.64 2.09 13.06
N PHE A 179 9.72 1.27 11.99
CA PHE A 179 10.97 0.58 11.63
C PHE A 179 12.12 1.53 11.27
N ALA A 180 11.84 2.81 11.03
CA ALA A 180 12.88 3.83 10.92
C ALA A 180 13.73 3.94 12.20
N LEU A 181 13.14 3.68 13.38
CA LEU A 181 13.85 3.75 14.66
C LEU A 181 14.91 2.64 14.81
N PRO A 182 14.60 1.33 14.71
CA PRO A 182 15.64 0.29 14.73
C PRO A 182 16.63 0.46 13.57
N GLY A 183 16.21 0.95 12.40
CA GLY A 183 17.12 1.30 11.30
C GLY A 183 18.13 2.39 11.70
N LEU A 184 17.66 3.45 12.31
CA LEU A 184 18.50 4.54 12.81
C LEU A 184 19.45 4.07 13.91
N VAL A 185 18.96 3.29 14.87
CA VAL A 185 19.78 2.71 15.96
C VAL A 185 20.86 1.82 15.37
N LEU A 186 20.53 0.93 14.45
CA LEU A 186 21.49 0.04 13.79
C LEU A 186 22.53 0.84 13.01
N TYR A 187 22.12 1.87 12.27
CA TYR A 187 23.05 2.73 11.54
C TYR A 187 24.03 3.45 12.50
N LEU A 188 23.52 4.07 13.57
CA LEU A 188 24.36 4.77 14.55
C LEU A 188 25.28 3.81 15.34
N TRP A 189 24.86 2.57 15.51
CA TRP A 189 25.73 1.53 16.08
C TRP A 189 26.88 1.19 15.15
N LEU A 190 26.61 1.04 13.85
CA LEU A 190 27.60 0.74 12.82
C LEU A 190 28.46 1.94 12.42
N ALA A 191 27.99 3.18 12.67
CA ALA A 191 28.60 4.44 12.26
C ALA A 191 28.85 5.37 13.48
N PRO A 192 29.76 5.03 14.41
CA PRO A 192 30.02 5.84 15.62
C PRO A 192 30.38 7.30 15.32
N GLU A 193 31.03 7.56 14.20
CA GLU A 193 31.40 8.88 13.70
C GLU A 193 30.21 9.79 13.41
N ARG A 194 29.00 9.23 13.29
CA ARG A 194 27.75 9.99 13.11
C ARG A 194 27.05 10.35 14.41
N ARG A 195 27.41 9.71 15.53
CA ARG A 195 26.78 9.96 16.84
C ARG A 195 26.91 11.40 17.37
N PRO A 196 27.97 12.18 17.07
CA PRO A 196 28.04 13.57 17.49
C PRO A 196 26.86 14.43 17.01
N SER A 197 26.23 14.09 15.86
CA SER A 197 25.04 14.79 15.37
C SER A 197 23.86 14.74 16.35
N LEU A 198 23.80 13.71 17.21
CA LEU A 198 22.78 13.55 18.26
C LEU A 198 22.91 14.54 19.40
N ARG A 199 24.07 15.20 19.55
CA ARG A 199 24.30 16.22 20.60
C ARG A 199 23.74 17.57 20.23
N SER A 200 23.28 17.76 18.99
CA SER A 200 22.61 18.98 18.54
C SER A 200 21.15 19.03 19.05
N ARG A 201 20.47 20.16 18.88
CA ARG A 201 19.03 20.27 19.14
C ARG A 201 18.17 19.54 18.12
N GLY A 202 18.76 19.12 17.01
CA GLY A 202 18.07 18.47 15.89
C GLY A 202 17.25 17.25 16.27
N PRO A 203 17.78 16.25 17.02
CA PRO A 203 17.00 15.10 17.46
C PRO A 203 15.74 15.47 18.24
N VAL A 204 15.83 16.49 19.12
CA VAL A 204 14.67 16.99 19.87
C VAL A 204 13.64 17.58 18.92
N LEU A 205 14.06 18.38 17.95
CA LEU A 205 13.16 18.94 16.91
C LEU A 205 12.50 17.83 16.09
N ALA A 206 13.23 16.76 15.73
CA ALA A 206 12.67 15.62 15.01
C ALA A 206 11.61 14.88 15.85
N VAL A 207 11.88 14.62 17.12
CA VAL A 207 10.92 13.98 18.03
C VAL A 207 9.68 14.86 18.20
N LEU A 208 9.83 16.14 18.44
CA LEU A 208 8.69 17.07 18.58
C LEU A 208 7.85 17.10 17.28
N ALA A 209 8.49 17.24 16.13
CA ALA A 209 7.79 17.23 14.85
C ALA A 209 7.03 15.91 14.60
N ALA A 210 7.64 14.77 14.94
CA ALA A 210 7.00 13.46 14.84
C ALA A 210 5.80 13.34 15.79
N LEU A 211 5.93 13.77 17.05
CA LEU A 211 4.85 13.73 18.04
C LEU A 211 3.69 14.66 17.69
N ILE A 212 3.99 15.86 17.18
CA ILE A 212 2.96 16.80 16.69
C ILE A 212 2.20 16.15 15.51
N ALA A 213 2.91 15.58 14.56
CA ALA A 213 2.27 14.91 13.43
C ALA A 213 1.44 13.67 13.88
N LEU A 214 1.92 12.91 14.86
CA LEU A 214 1.23 11.72 15.41
C LEU A 214 0.08 12.05 16.37
N SER A 215 0.01 13.28 16.87
CA SER A 215 -0.97 13.67 17.91
C SER A 215 -2.40 13.30 17.57
N PRO A 216 -2.92 13.38 16.32
CA PRO A 216 -4.29 12.96 16.01
C PRO A 216 -4.55 11.50 16.37
N VAL A 217 -3.64 10.60 15.97
CA VAL A 217 -3.77 9.15 16.26
C VAL A 217 -3.67 8.89 17.76
N LEU A 218 -2.79 9.57 18.49
CA LEU A 218 -2.64 9.42 19.93
C LEU A 218 -3.90 9.86 20.67
N VAL A 219 -4.44 11.02 20.30
CA VAL A 219 -5.71 11.53 20.89
C VAL A 219 -6.87 10.59 20.59
N TRP A 220 -7.00 10.12 19.36
CA TRP A 220 -8.07 9.19 19.00
C TRP A 220 -7.97 7.87 19.77
N ASN A 221 -6.78 7.28 19.85
CA ASN A 221 -6.55 6.03 20.60
C ASN A 221 -6.84 6.21 22.11
N ALA A 222 -6.45 7.34 22.69
CA ALA A 222 -6.76 7.64 24.09
C ALA A 222 -8.29 7.69 24.34
N ARG A 223 -9.05 8.26 23.39
CA ARG A 223 -10.53 8.34 23.47
C ARG A 223 -11.22 7.00 23.21
N THR A 224 -10.63 6.10 22.43
CA THR A 224 -11.22 4.82 22.04
C THR A 224 -10.65 3.61 22.79
N GLY A 225 -9.91 3.86 23.89
CA GLY A 225 -9.33 2.78 24.71
C GLY A 225 -8.21 2.02 24.02
N TRP A 226 -7.39 2.71 23.19
CA TRP A 226 -6.21 2.16 22.50
C TRP A 226 -6.53 0.99 21.55
N VAL A 227 -7.68 1.04 20.91
CA VAL A 227 -8.18 -0.05 20.07
C VAL A 227 -7.27 -0.35 18.88
N SER A 228 -6.67 0.67 18.24
CA SER A 228 -5.72 0.44 17.14
C SER A 228 -4.44 -0.24 17.61
N ALA A 229 -3.92 0.15 18.77
CA ALA A 229 -2.74 -0.48 19.36
C ALA A 229 -3.01 -1.96 19.72
N ARG A 230 -4.17 -2.24 20.32
CA ARG A 230 -4.62 -3.62 20.61
C ARG A 230 -4.78 -4.46 19.36
N HIS A 231 -5.32 -3.86 18.29
CA HIS A 231 -5.45 -4.49 16.99
C HIS A 231 -4.09 -4.86 16.40
N VAL A 232 -3.11 -3.93 16.40
CA VAL A 232 -1.74 -4.21 15.92
C VAL A 232 -1.06 -5.28 16.78
N ALA A 233 -1.19 -5.20 18.11
CA ALA A 233 -0.62 -6.21 19.03
C ALA A 233 -1.24 -7.61 18.83
N SER A 234 -2.53 -7.69 18.46
CA SER A 234 -3.18 -8.98 18.18
C SER A 234 -2.68 -9.65 16.90
N GLN A 235 -2.21 -8.87 15.92
CA GLN A 235 -1.65 -9.41 14.68
C GLN A 235 -0.28 -10.08 14.88
N GLY A 236 0.45 -9.71 15.92
CA GLY A 236 1.76 -10.30 16.26
C GLY A 236 1.67 -11.64 17.00
N ARG A 237 0.47 -12.10 17.38
CA ARG A 237 0.27 -13.40 18.03
C ARG A 237 0.14 -14.48 16.97
N GLY A 238 1.29 -14.91 16.43
CA GLY A 238 1.38 -15.96 15.42
C GLY A 238 1.06 -17.34 15.97
N GLY A 239 0.70 -18.26 15.08
CA GLY A 239 0.65 -19.69 15.33
C GLY A 239 2.06 -20.30 15.50
N GLY A 240 2.14 -21.64 15.55
CA GLY A 240 3.42 -22.35 15.52
C GLY A 240 4.21 -22.09 14.24
N LEU A 241 5.48 -22.50 14.23
CA LEU A 241 6.33 -22.38 13.03
C LEU A 241 5.73 -23.15 11.86
N ALA A 242 5.54 -22.47 10.72
CA ALA A 242 5.00 -23.02 9.49
C ALA A 242 5.83 -22.57 8.29
N LEU A 243 6.65 -23.46 7.76
CA LEU A 243 7.52 -23.20 6.60
C LEU A 243 6.74 -22.85 5.33
N GLU A 244 5.50 -23.33 5.22
CA GLU A 244 4.63 -23.04 4.08
C GLU A 244 4.39 -21.54 3.88
N HIS A 245 4.17 -20.78 4.95
CA HIS A 245 4.00 -19.33 4.89
C HIS A 245 5.27 -18.60 4.45
N LEU A 246 6.44 -19.09 4.86
CA LEU A 246 7.72 -18.54 4.40
C LEU A 246 7.90 -18.79 2.90
N VAL A 247 7.60 -20.00 2.40
CA VAL A 247 7.69 -20.33 0.98
C VAL A 247 6.69 -19.49 0.18
N GLU A 248 5.44 -19.37 0.67
CA GLU A 248 4.42 -18.49 0.06
C GLU A 248 4.90 -17.03 0.02
N PHE A 249 5.46 -16.54 1.11
CA PHE A 249 6.01 -15.19 1.18
C PHE A 249 7.14 -14.96 0.18
N LEU A 250 8.16 -15.83 0.16
CA LEU A 250 9.29 -15.72 -0.76
C LEU A 250 8.84 -15.86 -2.23
N GLY A 251 7.94 -16.80 -2.51
CA GLY A 251 7.33 -16.94 -3.83
C GLY A 251 6.57 -15.68 -4.27
N SER A 252 5.83 -15.05 -3.36
CA SER A 252 5.13 -13.80 -3.62
C SER A 252 6.09 -12.65 -3.97
N GLN A 253 7.30 -12.61 -3.37
CA GLN A 253 8.31 -11.61 -3.71
C GLN A 253 8.83 -11.80 -5.16
N LEU A 254 8.98 -13.05 -5.62
CA LEU A 254 9.34 -13.32 -7.02
C LEU A 254 8.26 -12.85 -8.01
N LEU A 255 6.99 -12.85 -7.60
CA LEU A 255 5.90 -12.35 -8.45
C LEU A 255 5.86 -10.81 -8.48
N VAL A 256 5.94 -10.15 -7.32
CA VAL A 256 5.76 -8.69 -7.26
C VAL A 256 7.02 -7.90 -7.65
N LEU A 257 8.21 -8.47 -7.54
CA LEU A 257 9.47 -7.87 -7.97
C LEU A 257 9.95 -8.39 -9.33
N THR A 258 9.45 -9.53 -9.76
CA THR A 258 9.96 -10.44 -10.81
C THR A 258 11.24 -11.20 -10.40
N PRO A 259 11.47 -12.42 -10.95
CA PRO A 259 12.59 -13.25 -10.52
C PRO A 259 13.96 -12.59 -10.70
N LEU A 260 14.17 -11.88 -11.82
CA LEU A 260 15.46 -11.24 -12.10
C LEU A 260 15.72 -10.04 -11.18
N VAL A 261 14.72 -9.20 -10.92
CA VAL A 261 14.87 -8.08 -9.99
C VAL A 261 15.04 -8.59 -8.56
N ALA A 262 14.26 -9.60 -8.14
CA ALA A 262 14.42 -10.22 -6.82
C ALA A 262 15.81 -10.81 -6.63
N ALA A 263 16.36 -11.51 -7.64
CA ALA A 263 17.71 -12.05 -7.61
C ALA A 263 18.78 -10.93 -7.52
N LEU A 264 18.61 -9.83 -8.27
CA LEU A 264 19.50 -8.67 -8.20
C LEU A 264 19.46 -8.01 -6.82
N LEU A 265 18.28 -7.85 -6.24
CA LEU A 265 18.11 -7.28 -4.89
C LEU A 265 18.68 -8.22 -3.83
N GLY A 266 18.46 -9.54 -3.92
CA GLY A 266 19.06 -10.55 -3.04
C GLY A 266 20.59 -10.54 -3.10
N TRP A 267 21.15 -10.47 -4.31
CA TRP A 267 22.59 -10.28 -4.50
C TRP A 267 23.07 -8.96 -3.89
N GLY A 268 22.34 -7.87 -4.13
CA GLY A 268 22.63 -6.54 -3.58
C GLY A 268 22.59 -6.53 -2.05
N LEU A 269 21.63 -7.24 -1.44
CA LEU A 269 21.57 -7.43 0.00
C LEU A 269 22.79 -8.17 0.53
N TRP A 270 23.10 -9.33 -0.05
CA TRP A 270 24.24 -10.17 0.37
C TRP A 270 25.58 -9.44 0.27
N VAL A 271 25.88 -8.83 -0.90
CA VAL A 271 27.11 -8.08 -1.10
C VAL A 271 27.12 -6.80 -0.27
N GLY A 272 25.98 -6.10 -0.22
CA GLY A 272 25.85 -4.84 0.50
C GLY A 272 26.02 -5.00 2.02
N VAL A 273 25.54 -6.10 2.61
CA VAL A 273 25.81 -6.43 4.04
C VAL A 273 27.32 -6.54 4.26
N ARG A 274 28.04 -7.23 3.36
CA ARG A 274 29.50 -7.37 3.47
C ARG A 274 30.21 -6.02 3.31
N GLU A 275 29.81 -5.22 2.31
CA GLU A 275 30.42 -3.90 2.06
C GLU A 275 30.08 -2.89 3.17
N GLY A 276 28.83 -2.86 3.65
CA GLY A 276 28.37 -1.91 4.66
C GLY A 276 28.72 -2.33 6.08
N PHE A 277 28.35 -3.55 6.50
CA PHE A 277 28.45 -3.94 7.90
C PHE A 277 29.84 -4.49 8.26
N VAL A 278 30.49 -5.21 7.33
CA VAL A 278 31.82 -5.78 7.60
C VAL A 278 32.92 -4.81 7.22
N ARG A 279 32.83 -4.16 6.05
CA ARG A 279 33.86 -3.22 5.54
C ARG A 279 33.62 -1.76 5.91
N GLY A 280 32.48 -1.44 6.53
CA GLY A 280 32.13 -0.09 6.98
C GLY A 280 31.91 0.93 5.88
N ARG A 281 31.63 0.48 4.64
CA ARG A 281 31.51 1.38 3.49
C ARG A 281 30.17 2.11 3.48
N GLU A 282 30.22 3.44 3.51
CA GLU A 282 29.11 4.28 3.08
C GLU A 282 29.02 4.24 1.55
N PRO A 283 27.85 4.25 0.94
CA PRO A 283 26.46 4.40 1.48
C PRO A 283 25.80 3.06 1.88
N TYR A 284 26.44 1.89 1.69
CA TYR A 284 25.84 0.58 1.94
C TYR A 284 25.45 0.38 3.40
N ARG A 285 26.31 0.86 4.32
CA ARG A 285 26.07 0.85 5.76
C ARG A 285 24.77 1.56 6.12
N PHE A 286 24.55 2.78 5.56
CA PHE A 286 23.32 3.53 5.77
C PHE A 286 22.10 2.78 5.18
N LEU A 287 22.14 2.45 3.91
CA LEU A 287 20.99 1.88 3.20
C LEU A 287 20.52 0.55 3.81
N LEU A 288 21.46 -0.33 4.13
CA LEU A 288 21.12 -1.65 4.68
C LEU A 288 20.73 -1.61 6.15
N ALA A 289 21.20 -0.64 6.91
CA ALA A 289 20.73 -0.44 8.28
C ALA A 289 19.22 -0.15 8.34
N PHE A 290 18.65 0.48 7.33
CA PHE A 290 17.20 0.72 7.23
C PHE A 290 16.45 -0.40 6.51
N ALA A 291 17.08 -1.14 5.59
CA ALA A 291 16.43 -2.27 4.91
C ALA A 291 16.36 -3.53 5.79
N ALA A 292 17.44 -3.85 6.51
CA ALA A 292 17.57 -5.11 7.24
C ALA A 292 16.53 -5.33 8.36
N PRO A 293 16.18 -4.35 9.20
CA PRO A 293 15.15 -4.54 10.22
C PRO A 293 13.77 -4.86 9.64
N VAL A 294 13.42 -4.22 8.51
CA VAL A 294 12.15 -4.47 7.82
C VAL A 294 12.11 -5.89 7.25
N LEU A 295 13.14 -6.29 6.51
CA LEU A 295 13.23 -7.62 5.91
C LEU A 295 13.28 -8.71 7.00
N GLY A 296 14.12 -8.53 8.01
CA GLY A 296 14.26 -9.47 9.13
C GLY A 296 12.95 -9.69 9.86
N PHE A 297 12.22 -8.62 10.15
CA PHE A 297 10.92 -8.71 10.80
C PHE A 297 9.92 -9.52 9.97
N TYR A 298 9.76 -9.21 8.69
CA TYR A 298 8.79 -9.93 7.86
C TYR A 298 9.21 -11.37 7.55
N LEU A 299 10.50 -11.68 7.51
CA LEU A 299 10.96 -13.07 7.46
C LEU A 299 10.57 -13.85 8.72
N VAL A 300 10.73 -13.25 9.91
CA VAL A 300 10.31 -13.86 11.17
C VAL A 300 8.79 -14.03 11.23
N VAL A 301 8.03 -13.00 10.84
CA VAL A 301 6.56 -13.08 10.80
C VAL A 301 6.10 -14.15 9.80
N ALA A 302 6.77 -14.29 8.66
CA ALA A 302 6.45 -15.30 7.65
C ALA A 302 6.70 -16.75 8.13
N LEU A 303 7.51 -16.95 9.17
CA LEU A 303 7.63 -18.25 9.83
C LEU A 303 6.45 -18.59 10.76
N GLN A 304 5.63 -17.60 11.13
CA GLN A 304 4.56 -17.74 12.12
C GLN A 304 3.17 -17.53 11.54
N GLY A 305 3.08 -16.96 10.32
CA GLY A 305 1.81 -16.65 9.69
C GLY A 305 1.95 -16.01 8.32
N LYS A 306 0.82 -15.82 7.66
CA LYS A 306 0.74 -15.28 6.31
C LYS A 306 1.15 -13.81 6.25
N VAL A 307 2.12 -13.49 5.41
CA VAL A 307 2.60 -12.13 5.10
C VAL A 307 2.16 -11.73 3.70
N GLN A 308 1.55 -10.55 3.57
CA GLN A 308 1.19 -10.02 2.24
C GLN A 308 2.44 -9.56 1.49
N ALA A 309 2.44 -9.73 0.16
CA ALA A 309 3.59 -9.43 -0.69
C ALA A 309 4.08 -7.98 -0.62
N ASN A 310 3.20 -7.01 -0.37
CA ASN A 310 3.50 -5.58 -0.27
C ASN A 310 3.97 -5.12 1.12
N TRP A 311 3.91 -5.98 2.15
CA TRP A 311 4.27 -5.54 3.51
C TRP A 311 5.71 -5.07 3.65
N PRO A 312 6.73 -5.73 3.04
CA PRO A 312 8.13 -5.29 3.13
C PRO A 312 8.50 -4.14 2.18
N ALA A 313 7.54 -3.47 1.56
CA ALA A 313 7.77 -2.44 0.53
C ALA A 313 8.77 -1.34 0.95
N ALA A 314 8.84 -1.00 2.25
CA ALA A 314 9.80 -0.03 2.78
C ALA A 314 11.27 -0.46 2.63
N ALA A 315 11.55 -1.76 2.56
CA ALA A 315 12.92 -2.25 2.41
C ALA A 315 13.47 -2.08 0.98
N TYR A 316 12.60 -1.99 -0.03
CA TYR A 316 13.05 -2.01 -1.42
C TYR A 316 13.69 -0.70 -1.89
N PRO A 317 13.23 0.51 -1.54
CA PRO A 317 13.92 1.73 -1.93
C PRO A 317 15.39 1.77 -1.50
N PRO A 318 15.77 1.57 -0.22
CA PRO A 318 17.16 1.56 0.17
C PRO A 318 17.94 0.38 -0.42
N LEU A 319 17.32 -0.81 -0.54
CA LEU A 319 17.96 -1.98 -1.12
C LEU A 319 18.24 -1.80 -2.63
N ALA A 320 17.33 -1.20 -3.37
CA ALA A 320 17.51 -0.89 -4.77
C ALA A 320 18.65 0.11 -5.01
N LEU A 321 18.76 1.14 -4.14
CA LEU A 321 19.88 2.07 -4.19
C LEU A 321 21.22 1.39 -3.88
N ALA A 322 21.29 0.53 -2.88
CA ALA A 322 22.47 -0.24 -2.56
C ALA A 322 22.89 -1.14 -3.75
N THR A 323 21.92 -1.86 -4.34
CA THR A 323 22.13 -2.72 -5.50
C THR A 323 22.62 -1.91 -6.72
N ALA A 324 21.99 -0.77 -7.00
CA ALA A 324 22.37 0.12 -8.09
C ALA A 324 23.81 0.65 -7.92
N GLY A 325 24.18 1.05 -6.70
CA GLY A 325 25.55 1.47 -6.38
C GLY A 325 26.58 0.38 -6.64
N LEU A 326 26.34 -0.83 -6.13
CA LEU A 326 27.21 -2.00 -6.33
C LEU A 326 27.38 -2.38 -7.80
N LEU A 327 26.28 -2.36 -8.56
CA LEU A 327 26.31 -2.65 -10.00
C LEU A 327 27.15 -1.63 -10.78
N LEU A 328 27.04 -0.35 -10.43
CA LEU A 328 27.77 0.73 -11.09
C LEU A 328 29.24 0.81 -10.68
N GLU A 329 29.59 0.47 -9.44
CA GLU A 329 30.99 0.39 -8.99
C GLU A 329 31.75 -0.75 -9.65
N ARG A 330 31.11 -1.91 -9.81
CA ARG A 330 31.72 -3.03 -10.55
C ARG A 330 31.88 -2.77 -12.07
N ARG A 331 31.16 -1.76 -12.60
CA ARG A 331 31.33 -1.29 -13.98
C ARG A 331 32.63 -0.56 -14.23
N THR A 332 33.22 0.04 -13.19
CA THR A 332 34.47 0.82 -13.29
C THR A 332 35.72 -0.04 -13.23
N GLY A 333 35.69 -1.30 -13.67
CA GLY A 333 36.88 -2.04 -14.02
C GLY A 333 37.72 -1.26 -15.07
N ARG A 334 39.01 -1.53 -15.18
CA ARG A 334 40.06 -0.78 -15.95
C ARG A 334 39.69 -0.05 -17.27
N ALA A 335 38.44 -0.17 -17.77
CA ALA A 335 37.94 0.47 -18.99
C ALA A 335 36.70 1.35 -18.83
N GLY A 336 36.13 1.56 -17.63
CA GLY A 336 35.00 2.50 -17.39
C GLY A 336 33.66 2.13 -18.06
N THR A 337 33.60 1.03 -18.82
CA THR A 337 32.38 0.60 -19.53
C THR A 337 31.73 -0.61 -18.86
N PRO A 338 30.36 -0.65 -18.82
CA PRO A 338 29.67 -1.83 -18.32
C PRO A 338 30.00 -3.07 -19.12
N SER A 339 30.21 -4.21 -18.46
CA SER A 339 30.35 -5.45 -19.20
C SER A 339 29.07 -5.70 -20.02
N ARG A 340 29.23 -6.26 -21.23
CA ARG A 340 28.10 -6.63 -22.10
C ARG A 340 27.09 -7.52 -21.34
N VAL A 341 27.57 -8.41 -20.47
CA VAL A 341 26.75 -9.31 -19.67
C VAL A 341 25.90 -8.53 -18.67
N GLN A 342 26.48 -7.60 -17.91
CA GLN A 342 25.74 -6.76 -16.96
C GLN A 342 24.67 -5.91 -17.66
N THR A 343 24.99 -5.33 -18.80
CA THR A 343 24.06 -4.55 -19.60
C THR A 343 22.89 -5.42 -20.07
N ARG A 344 23.19 -6.61 -20.62
CA ARG A 344 22.13 -7.55 -21.04
C ARG A 344 21.26 -8.00 -19.88
N LEU A 345 21.83 -8.28 -18.70
CA LEU A 345 21.08 -8.67 -17.50
C LEU A 345 20.11 -7.55 -17.04
N LEU A 346 20.57 -6.29 -17.03
CA LEU A 346 19.72 -5.16 -16.66
C LEU A 346 18.60 -4.92 -17.68
N ILE A 347 18.90 -5.04 -18.97
CA ILE A 347 17.88 -4.94 -20.03
C ILE A 347 16.86 -6.08 -19.88
N ALA A 348 17.32 -7.31 -19.66
CA ALA A 348 16.43 -8.46 -19.45
C ALA A 348 15.55 -8.27 -18.18
N ALA A 349 16.15 -7.81 -17.08
CA ALA A 349 15.40 -7.54 -15.85
C ALA A 349 14.32 -6.46 -16.06
N ALA A 350 14.67 -5.37 -16.76
CA ALA A 350 13.73 -4.30 -17.09
C ALA A 350 12.61 -4.78 -18.04
N ALA A 351 12.96 -5.56 -19.07
CA ALA A 351 11.98 -6.11 -20.02
C ALA A 351 11.01 -7.08 -19.33
N VAL A 352 11.50 -7.98 -18.48
CA VAL A 352 10.67 -8.92 -17.72
C VAL A 352 9.79 -8.15 -16.74
N ALA A 353 10.31 -7.13 -16.04
CA ALA A 353 9.53 -6.34 -15.09
C ALA A 353 8.43 -5.52 -15.81
N LEU A 354 8.75 -4.88 -16.92
CA LEU A 354 7.77 -4.16 -17.73
C LEU A 354 6.72 -5.12 -18.32
N GLY A 355 7.14 -6.27 -18.85
CA GLY A 355 6.24 -7.29 -19.37
C GLY A 355 5.28 -7.84 -18.31
N ALA A 356 5.78 -8.15 -17.11
CA ALA A 356 4.97 -8.61 -16.00
C ALA A 356 3.99 -7.53 -15.52
N SER A 357 4.41 -6.25 -15.50
CA SER A 357 3.53 -5.13 -15.16
C SER A 357 2.47 -4.90 -16.25
N ALA A 358 2.85 -4.99 -17.53
CA ALA A 358 1.92 -4.89 -18.65
C ALA A 358 0.92 -6.05 -18.69
N LEU A 359 1.36 -7.28 -18.30
CA LEU A 359 0.48 -8.44 -18.23
C LEU A 359 -0.73 -8.19 -17.31
N GLY A 360 -0.55 -7.46 -16.20
CA GLY A 360 -1.63 -7.08 -15.30
C GLY A 360 -2.76 -6.28 -15.96
N HIS A 361 -2.53 -5.67 -17.14
CA HIS A 361 -3.53 -4.93 -17.90
C HIS A 361 -4.37 -5.80 -18.85
N VAL A 362 -3.84 -6.95 -19.24
CA VAL A 362 -4.47 -7.84 -20.23
C VAL A 362 -4.80 -9.22 -19.66
N ILE A 363 -4.47 -9.45 -18.39
CA ILE A 363 -4.58 -10.77 -17.75
C ILE A 363 -6.01 -11.33 -17.76
N ASP A 364 -7.01 -10.46 -17.68
CA ASP A 364 -8.44 -10.82 -17.77
C ASP A 364 -8.86 -11.36 -19.14
N HIS A 365 -8.16 -10.96 -20.21
CA HIS A 365 -8.39 -11.49 -21.54
C HIS A 365 -7.80 -12.88 -21.74
N LEU A 366 -6.90 -13.32 -20.85
CA LEU A 366 -6.28 -14.64 -20.90
C LEU A 366 -7.18 -15.76 -20.35
N GLY A 367 -8.33 -15.42 -19.76
CA GLY A 367 -9.29 -16.39 -19.21
C GLY A 367 -8.69 -17.29 -18.13
N LEU A 368 -7.80 -16.78 -17.31
CA LEU A 368 -7.17 -17.54 -16.22
C LEU A 368 -8.18 -17.93 -15.14
N PRO A 369 -7.95 -19.02 -14.40
CA PRO A 369 -8.71 -19.33 -13.20
C PRO A 369 -8.69 -18.16 -12.19
N ARG A 370 -9.81 -17.95 -11.46
CA ARG A 370 -9.96 -16.86 -10.47
C ARG A 370 -8.78 -16.75 -9.50
N GLN A 371 -8.20 -17.90 -9.09
CA GLN A 371 -7.06 -17.93 -8.15
C GLN A 371 -5.78 -17.32 -8.73
N LEU A 372 -5.64 -17.35 -10.06
CA LEU A 372 -4.45 -16.88 -10.78
C LEU A 372 -4.63 -15.47 -11.37
N ASP A 373 -5.85 -14.94 -11.36
CA ASP A 373 -6.13 -13.58 -11.85
C ASP A 373 -6.32 -12.58 -10.67
N PRO A 374 -5.30 -11.77 -10.35
CA PRO A 374 -5.38 -10.81 -9.27
C PRO A 374 -6.38 -9.67 -9.55
N THR A 375 -6.75 -9.44 -10.82
CA THR A 375 -7.69 -8.37 -11.21
C THR A 375 -9.14 -8.72 -10.91
N THR A 376 -9.46 -9.98 -10.62
CA THR A 376 -10.80 -10.43 -10.20
C THR A 376 -11.33 -9.65 -9.00
N ARG A 377 -10.42 -9.22 -8.09
CA ARG A 377 -10.79 -8.40 -6.92
C ARG A 377 -11.22 -6.98 -7.28
N LEU A 378 -10.90 -6.51 -8.48
CA LEU A 378 -11.13 -5.17 -9.00
C LEU A 378 -12.26 -5.17 -10.06
N ARG A 379 -13.15 -6.17 -10.06
CA ARG A 379 -14.19 -6.31 -11.08
C ARG A 379 -15.51 -6.78 -10.49
N GLY A 380 -16.59 -6.36 -11.13
CA GLY A 380 -17.95 -6.78 -10.80
C GLY A 380 -18.62 -5.96 -9.71
N TRP A 381 -17.95 -4.96 -9.19
CA TRP A 381 -18.51 -4.10 -8.14
C TRP A 381 -19.47 -3.05 -8.72
N ALA A 382 -19.16 -2.50 -9.91
CA ALA A 382 -20.05 -1.58 -10.60
C ALA A 382 -21.34 -2.27 -11.03
N GLU A 383 -21.25 -3.49 -11.58
CA GLU A 383 -22.43 -4.31 -11.93
C GLU A 383 -23.28 -4.65 -10.71
N LEU A 384 -22.63 -5.01 -9.60
CA LEU A 384 -23.32 -5.24 -8.32
C LEU A 384 -24.05 -3.98 -7.87
N GLY A 385 -23.39 -2.82 -7.89
CA GLY A 385 -23.98 -1.54 -7.49
C GLY A 385 -25.22 -1.19 -8.31
N GLN A 386 -25.17 -1.42 -9.62
CA GLN A 386 -26.33 -1.21 -10.52
C GLN A 386 -27.49 -2.17 -10.20
N ALA A 387 -27.20 -3.46 -10.02
CA ALA A 387 -28.22 -4.48 -9.68
C ALA A 387 -28.88 -4.16 -8.33
N VAL A 388 -28.10 -3.70 -7.35
CA VAL A 388 -28.60 -3.27 -6.04
C VAL A 388 -29.45 -2.00 -6.17
N GLY A 389 -29.04 -1.04 -7.01
CA GLY A 389 -29.82 0.17 -7.31
C GLY A 389 -31.21 -0.18 -7.87
N MET A 390 -31.26 -1.07 -8.88
CA MET A 390 -32.52 -1.58 -9.43
C MET A 390 -33.37 -2.34 -8.39
N THR A 391 -32.71 -3.01 -7.44
CA THR A 391 -33.42 -3.71 -6.35
C THR A 391 -34.03 -2.70 -5.39
N ILE A 392 -33.33 -1.62 -5.04
CA ILE A 392 -33.84 -0.54 -4.18
C ILE A 392 -35.06 0.13 -4.82
N GLU A 393 -35.04 0.39 -6.11
CA GLU A 393 -36.17 1.00 -6.85
C GLU A 393 -37.47 0.15 -6.78
N ARG A 394 -37.32 -1.15 -6.56
CA ARG A 394 -38.44 -2.12 -6.41
C ARG A 394 -38.85 -2.34 -4.95
N MET A 395 -38.20 -1.67 -3.99
CA MET A 395 -38.61 -1.70 -2.59
C MET A 395 -39.84 -0.80 -2.37
N PRO A 396 -40.67 -1.06 -1.34
CA PRO A 396 -41.85 -0.24 -1.03
C PRO A 396 -41.54 1.24 -0.85
N ASP A 397 -40.44 1.55 -0.17
CA ASP A 397 -39.91 2.92 -0.03
C ASP A 397 -38.39 2.93 -0.23
N ALA A 398 -37.96 3.34 -1.43
CA ALA A 398 -36.54 3.45 -1.76
C ALA A 398 -35.78 4.44 -0.86
N ARG A 399 -36.45 5.45 -0.29
CA ARG A 399 -35.83 6.45 0.61
C ARG A 399 -35.64 5.91 2.02
N GLN A 400 -36.46 4.96 2.43
CA GLN A 400 -36.36 4.25 3.71
C GLN A 400 -35.72 2.86 3.53
N THR A 401 -34.84 2.71 2.54
CA THR A 401 -34.10 1.47 2.30
C THR A 401 -32.60 1.73 2.47
N PHE A 402 -31.95 0.91 3.29
CA PHE A 402 -30.49 0.98 3.49
C PHE A 402 -29.79 -0.28 2.99
N LEU A 403 -28.45 -0.19 2.83
CA LEU A 403 -27.62 -1.31 2.39
C LEU A 403 -26.94 -1.96 3.59
N VAL A 404 -26.79 -3.29 3.53
CA VAL A 404 -26.08 -4.00 4.58
C VAL A 404 -25.43 -5.28 4.07
N SER A 405 -24.26 -5.62 4.63
CA SER A 405 -23.55 -6.88 4.41
C SER A 405 -22.86 -7.33 5.69
N SER A 406 -22.54 -8.61 5.80
CA SER A 406 -21.67 -9.13 6.88
C SER A 406 -20.20 -8.83 6.66
N ARG A 407 -19.80 -8.46 5.43
CA ARG A 407 -18.40 -8.18 5.03
C ARG A 407 -18.22 -6.69 4.74
N TYR A 408 -17.25 -6.03 5.42
CA TYR A 408 -16.97 -4.60 5.18
C TYR A 408 -16.56 -4.32 3.74
N GLN A 409 -15.91 -5.28 3.08
CA GLN A 409 -15.53 -5.19 1.68
C GLN A 409 -16.75 -4.95 0.80
N VAL A 410 -17.77 -5.79 0.97
CA VAL A 410 -19.03 -5.66 0.22
C VAL A 410 -19.76 -4.38 0.60
N ALA A 411 -19.88 -4.08 1.89
CA ALA A 411 -20.56 -2.86 2.36
C ALA A 411 -19.92 -1.58 1.78
N SER A 412 -18.59 -1.52 1.73
CA SER A 412 -17.86 -0.35 1.20
C SER A 412 -18.02 -0.20 -0.31
N GLU A 413 -18.01 -1.30 -1.05
CA GLU A 413 -18.23 -1.29 -2.50
C GLU A 413 -19.68 -0.89 -2.83
N LEU A 414 -20.65 -1.39 -2.09
CA LEU A 414 -22.04 -0.98 -2.21
C LEU A 414 -22.22 0.52 -1.96
N ALA A 415 -21.56 1.05 -0.92
CA ALA A 415 -21.61 2.48 -0.62
C ALA A 415 -21.06 3.34 -1.75
N PHE A 416 -20.09 2.84 -2.52
CA PHE A 416 -19.47 3.56 -3.63
C PHE A 416 -20.24 3.41 -4.93
N TYR A 417 -20.61 2.17 -5.32
CA TYR A 417 -21.13 1.86 -6.65
C TYR A 417 -22.65 1.89 -6.78
N THR A 418 -23.40 1.80 -5.68
CA THR A 418 -24.87 1.91 -5.76
C THR A 418 -25.27 3.33 -6.15
N PRO A 419 -26.13 3.53 -7.17
CA PRO A 419 -26.64 4.84 -7.57
C PRO A 419 -27.21 5.60 -6.36
N GLY A 420 -26.93 6.90 -6.30
CA GLY A 420 -27.30 7.72 -5.15
C GLY A 420 -26.48 7.53 -3.89
N ARG A 421 -25.60 6.53 -3.84
CA ARG A 421 -24.70 6.24 -2.72
C ARG A 421 -25.39 6.20 -1.36
N PRO A 422 -26.43 5.35 -1.20
CA PRO A 422 -27.18 5.24 0.04
C PRO A 422 -26.28 4.78 1.18
N PRO A 423 -26.68 4.99 2.45
CA PRO A 423 -25.94 4.50 3.59
C PRO A 423 -25.77 2.99 3.56
N ALA A 424 -24.54 2.51 3.72
CA ALA A 424 -24.20 1.10 3.82
C ALA A 424 -23.69 0.77 5.23
N TYR A 425 -24.09 -0.38 5.74
CA TYR A 425 -23.75 -0.85 7.08
C TYR A 425 -23.11 -2.23 7.00
N ASN A 426 -22.37 -2.58 8.04
CA ASN A 426 -21.71 -3.87 8.13
C ASN A 426 -22.10 -4.58 9.44
N PHE A 427 -22.87 -5.65 9.34
CA PHE A 427 -23.24 -6.46 10.51
C PHE A 427 -22.03 -7.23 11.06
N ASN A 428 -21.92 -7.23 12.39
CA ASN A 428 -20.92 -8.05 13.07
C ASN A 428 -21.55 -9.37 13.52
N LEU A 429 -21.36 -10.41 12.72
CA LEU A 429 -21.82 -11.76 13.00
C LEU A 429 -20.77 -12.61 13.73
N GLY A 430 -19.90 -12.00 14.56
CA GLY A 430 -18.82 -12.69 15.27
C GLY A 430 -17.47 -12.62 14.56
N ARG A 431 -17.32 -11.78 13.54
CA ARG A 431 -16.06 -11.44 12.88
C ARG A 431 -15.17 -10.55 13.75
N ARG A 432 -13.91 -10.40 13.35
CA ARG A 432 -13.02 -9.38 13.90
C ARG A 432 -13.62 -7.98 13.68
N LEU A 433 -13.39 -7.06 14.63
CA LEU A 433 -13.80 -5.67 14.52
C LEU A 433 -13.20 -5.01 13.25
N ASN A 434 -13.92 -4.04 12.72
CA ASN A 434 -13.47 -3.13 11.67
C ASN A 434 -14.03 -1.72 11.93
N GLN A 435 -13.80 -0.76 11.02
CA GLN A 435 -14.20 0.62 11.23
C GLN A 435 -15.74 0.81 11.36
N TYR A 436 -16.54 -0.01 10.70
CA TYR A 436 -18.01 0.07 10.83
C TYR A 436 -18.52 -0.17 12.26
N ASP A 437 -17.76 -0.90 13.09
CA ASP A 437 -18.11 -1.13 14.50
C ASP A 437 -17.91 0.10 15.38
N PHE A 438 -17.22 1.16 14.89
CA PHE A 438 -16.94 2.43 15.56
C PHE A 438 -17.78 3.59 15.02
N TRP A 439 -18.52 3.37 13.94
CA TRP A 439 -19.49 4.33 13.43
C TRP A 439 -20.88 4.03 13.96
N ALA A 440 -21.77 5.03 13.83
CA ALA A 440 -23.18 4.82 14.14
C ALA A 440 -23.74 3.69 13.28
N GLY A 441 -24.21 2.65 13.93
CA GLY A 441 -24.83 1.49 13.28
C GLY A 441 -26.25 1.81 12.77
N PRO A 442 -26.91 0.81 12.14
CA PRO A 442 -28.23 1.02 11.54
C PRO A 442 -29.39 1.09 12.56
N ASN A 443 -29.13 1.02 13.87
CA ASN A 443 -30.21 1.00 14.88
C ASN A 443 -31.06 2.30 14.92
N SER A 444 -30.59 3.38 14.32
CA SER A 444 -31.40 4.59 14.07
C SER A 444 -32.43 4.42 12.95
N ARG A 445 -32.46 3.27 12.28
CA ARG A 445 -33.31 2.96 11.13
C ARG A 445 -34.29 1.81 11.41
N LEU A 446 -34.70 1.66 12.67
CA LEU A 446 -35.71 0.69 13.03
C LEU A 446 -36.99 0.89 12.20
N GLY A 447 -37.59 -0.20 11.73
CA GLY A 447 -38.73 -0.19 10.84
C GLY A 447 -38.41 0.02 9.35
N TRP A 448 -37.19 0.46 9.00
CA TRP A 448 -36.78 0.61 7.61
C TRP A 448 -36.58 -0.72 6.91
N ASP A 449 -36.61 -0.69 5.59
CA ASP A 449 -36.24 -1.82 4.76
C ASP A 449 -34.74 -1.82 4.43
N ALA A 450 -34.23 -2.94 3.95
CA ALA A 450 -32.82 -3.06 3.54
C ALA A 450 -32.64 -3.99 2.34
N VAL A 451 -31.56 -3.76 1.59
CA VAL A 451 -30.99 -4.78 0.69
C VAL A 451 -29.77 -5.36 1.38
N TYR A 452 -29.87 -6.62 1.82
CA TYR A 452 -28.75 -7.39 2.36
C TYR A 452 -28.03 -8.10 1.24
N VAL A 453 -26.71 -7.90 1.17
CA VAL A 453 -25.86 -8.46 0.09
C VAL A 453 -24.72 -9.28 0.69
N GLU A 454 -24.56 -10.51 0.18
CA GLU A 454 -23.45 -11.39 0.55
C GLU A 454 -22.72 -11.88 -0.71
N GLU A 455 -21.39 -12.09 -0.63
CA GLU A 455 -20.63 -12.72 -1.69
C GLU A 455 -20.75 -14.24 -1.58
N GLY A 456 -21.18 -14.90 -2.67
CA GLY A 456 -21.46 -16.31 -2.71
C GLY A 456 -22.96 -16.63 -2.76
N ALA A 457 -23.29 -17.90 -2.68
CA ALA A 457 -24.66 -18.43 -2.67
C ALA A 457 -24.96 -19.22 -1.38
N ASP A 458 -24.21 -18.93 -0.31
CA ASP A 458 -24.44 -19.58 0.98
C ASP A 458 -25.84 -19.23 1.55
N PRO A 459 -26.45 -20.11 2.35
CA PRO A 459 -27.70 -19.83 3.04
C PRO A 459 -27.58 -18.59 3.92
N LEU A 460 -28.66 -17.79 3.95
CA LEU A 460 -28.71 -16.60 4.81
C LEU A 460 -28.52 -16.98 6.28
N ASP A 461 -27.64 -16.26 6.98
CA ASP A 461 -27.43 -16.44 8.42
C ASP A 461 -28.76 -16.19 9.18
N PRO A 462 -29.23 -17.13 10.04
CA PRO A 462 -30.47 -16.99 10.78
C PRO A 462 -30.56 -15.70 11.61
N ARG A 463 -29.44 -15.16 12.06
CA ARG A 463 -29.39 -13.89 12.81
C ARG A 463 -29.73 -12.69 11.93
N VAL A 464 -29.33 -12.72 10.65
CA VAL A 464 -29.72 -11.70 9.68
C VAL A 464 -31.21 -11.80 9.41
N GLN A 465 -31.72 -13.02 9.24
CA GLN A 465 -33.16 -13.25 9.05
C GLN A 465 -33.97 -12.72 10.25
N ALA A 466 -33.52 -12.98 11.48
CA ALA A 466 -34.19 -12.51 12.71
C ALA A 466 -34.11 -10.99 12.90
N ALA A 467 -33.14 -10.32 12.28
CA ALA A 467 -32.98 -8.86 12.34
C ALA A 467 -34.06 -8.10 11.54
N PHE A 468 -34.90 -8.79 10.77
CA PHE A 468 -35.97 -8.20 9.96
C PHE A 468 -37.31 -8.90 10.22
N ALA A 469 -38.39 -8.21 9.90
CA ALA A 469 -39.73 -8.80 9.99
C ALA A 469 -39.95 -9.87 8.92
N ARG A 470 -39.40 -9.65 7.73
CA ARG A 470 -39.44 -10.59 6.61
C ARG A 470 -38.19 -10.42 5.75
N VAL A 471 -37.68 -11.52 5.22
CA VAL A 471 -36.61 -11.53 4.22
C VAL A 471 -37.03 -12.41 3.06
N ASP A 472 -36.98 -11.86 1.84
CA ASP A 472 -37.31 -12.61 0.63
C ASP A 472 -36.16 -13.57 0.25
N PRO A 473 -36.44 -14.61 -0.55
CA PRO A 473 -35.41 -15.46 -1.16
C PRO A 473 -34.39 -14.63 -1.93
N PRO A 474 -33.12 -15.09 -2.05
CA PRO A 474 -32.08 -14.36 -2.72
C PRO A 474 -32.32 -14.21 -4.21
N ILE A 475 -31.98 -13.05 -4.74
CA ILE A 475 -31.72 -12.83 -6.15
C ILE A 475 -30.24 -13.12 -6.34
N VAL A 476 -29.88 -14.15 -7.10
CA VAL A 476 -28.48 -14.49 -7.37
C VAL A 476 -28.00 -13.67 -8.57
N LEU A 477 -26.93 -12.89 -8.36
CA LEU A 477 -26.24 -12.13 -9.39
C LEU A 477 -24.91 -12.80 -9.69
N GLU A 478 -24.73 -13.31 -10.88
CA GLU A 478 -23.47 -13.84 -11.37
C GLU A 478 -22.77 -12.82 -12.26
N ILE A 479 -21.54 -12.48 -11.91
CA ILE A 479 -20.64 -11.63 -12.71
C ILE A 479 -19.78 -12.53 -13.58
N THR A 480 -19.91 -12.37 -14.89
CA THR A 480 -19.20 -13.20 -15.87
C THR A 480 -18.18 -12.41 -16.67
N ARG A 481 -17.05 -13.01 -16.98
CA ARG A 481 -16.04 -12.49 -17.91
C ARG A 481 -15.51 -13.65 -18.76
N GLY A 482 -15.40 -13.43 -20.07
CA GLY A 482 -14.95 -14.49 -20.99
C GLY A 482 -15.78 -15.79 -20.90
N GLY A 483 -17.09 -15.69 -20.61
CA GLY A 483 -17.97 -16.85 -20.46
C GLY A 483 -17.82 -17.62 -19.14
N ARG A 484 -17.04 -17.10 -18.16
CA ARG A 484 -16.84 -17.73 -16.85
C ARG A 484 -17.38 -16.85 -15.74
N VAL A 485 -17.99 -17.45 -14.73
CA VAL A 485 -18.40 -16.75 -13.49
C VAL A 485 -17.15 -16.43 -12.69
N ILE A 486 -16.86 -15.11 -12.54
CA ILE A 486 -15.74 -14.61 -11.73
C ILE A 486 -16.18 -14.28 -10.30
N ARG A 487 -17.48 -13.94 -10.11
CA ARG A 487 -18.10 -13.64 -8.81
C ARG A 487 -19.56 -14.01 -8.83
N ALA A 488 -20.10 -14.34 -7.67
CA ALA A 488 -21.52 -14.44 -7.43
C ALA A 488 -21.90 -13.70 -6.16
N PHE A 489 -23.08 -13.08 -6.16
CA PHE A 489 -23.64 -12.39 -5.01
C PHE A 489 -25.10 -12.80 -4.80
N SER A 490 -25.48 -12.92 -3.53
CA SER A 490 -26.87 -13.10 -3.10
C SER A 490 -27.43 -11.77 -2.61
N LEU A 491 -28.49 -11.26 -3.24
CA LEU A 491 -29.18 -10.04 -2.89
C LEU A 491 -30.51 -10.39 -2.25
N HIS A 492 -30.72 -10.04 -0.98
CA HIS A 492 -31.96 -10.27 -0.24
C HIS A 492 -32.70 -8.96 0.00
N ARG A 493 -33.98 -8.88 -0.35
CA ARG A 493 -34.86 -7.83 0.06
C ARG A 493 -35.35 -8.14 1.48
N ALA A 494 -35.04 -7.27 2.42
CA ALA A 494 -35.34 -7.43 3.83
C ALA A 494 -36.23 -6.27 4.30
N TYR A 495 -37.31 -6.59 5.01
CA TYR A 495 -38.36 -5.65 5.36
C TYR A 495 -38.52 -5.50 6.86
N GLY A 496 -38.74 -4.27 7.31
CA GLY A 496 -39.05 -3.95 8.69
C GLY A 496 -37.91 -4.30 9.64
N PHE A 497 -36.82 -3.55 9.58
CA PHE A 497 -35.62 -3.75 10.42
C PHE A 497 -35.96 -3.68 11.91
N ARG A 498 -35.56 -4.68 12.70
CA ARG A 498 -35.82 -4.86 14.13
C ARG A 498 -34.62 -4.55 15.02
N GLY A 499 -33.44 -4.38 14.45
CA GLY A 499 -32.20 -4.11 15.15
C GLY A 499 -31.04 -4.98 14.66
N ALA A 500 -29.81 -4.47 14.80
CA ALA A 500 -28.61 -5.17 14.35
C ALA A 500 -28.39 -6.45 15.17
N PRO A 501 -27.99 -7.57 14.52
CA PRO A 501 -27.67 -8.81 15.20
C PRO A 501 -26.56 -8.61 16.25
N LEU A 502 -26.74 -9.21 17.43
CA LEU A 502 -25.69 -9.22 18.44
C LEU A 502 -24.64 -10.28 18.10
N PRO A 503 -23.34 -9.98 18.23
CA PRO A 503 -22.29 -10.98 18.00
C PRO A 503 -22.35 -12.08 19.05
N THR A 504 -22.31 -13.35 18.62
CA THR A 504 -22.42 -14.55 19.50
C THR A 504 -21.16 -14.84 20.31
N ARG A 505 -20.05 -14.17 20.04
CA ARG A 505 -18.77 -14.30 20.77
C ARG A 505 -18.22 -12.92 21.10
N ARG A 506 -17.44 -12.82 22.21
CA ARG A 506 -16.67 -11.61 22.47
C ARG A 506 -15.85 -11.28 21.22
N THR A 507 -16.14 -10.12 20.65
CA THR A 507 -15.45 -9.60 19.46
C THR A 507 -13.95 -9.63 19.68
N ARG A 508 -13.21 -10.26 18.76
CA ARG A 508 -11.74 -10.26 18.76
C ARG A 508 -11.24 -8.95 18.16
N TYR A 509 -10.23 -8.37 18.80
CA TYR A 509 -9.52 -7.22 18.26
C TYR A 509 -8.73 -7.58 17.01
#